data_b9ed9948e2f68cc11985110f283b5eaf
#
_entry.id   b9ed9948e2f68cc11985110f283b5eaf
#
_cell.length_a   1.000
_cell.length_b   1.000
_cell.length_c   1.000
_cell.angle_alpha   90.00
_cell.angle_beta   90.00
_cell.angle_gamma   90.00
#
_symmetry.space_group_name_H-M   'P 1'
#
loop_
_entity.id
_entity.type
_entity.pdbx_description
1 polymer ?
#
loop_
_entity_poly.entity_id
_entity_poly.type
_entity_poly.pdbx_seq_one_letter_code
_entity_poly.pdbx_strand_id
1 'polypeptide(L)'
;MVKDFRANGFLFRNLIGRFLVWREEKAYRRLKGLKGTPTLYRVVDGLVLVLEHIPGMSLEDAGDKGTVPEGFFDALKMLVDAFHRRGICHCDLKRAANILVGADGRPNVLDWSAAILEREFRFFPLTGIYRRFLIDDLNAVTKYRLRHSPETVSVEALERYLGRSRLEKMIRALRDRLRELLQRVA
;
A
#
# COMPACT_ATOMS: atom_id res chain seq x y z
N MET A 1 -11.38 15.05 0.79
CA MET A 1 -11.02 14.35 2.06
C MET A 1 -9.95 15.15 2.80
N VAL A 2 -9.99 15.21 4.14
CA VAL A 2 -9.00 15.90 4.95
C VAL A 2 -8.41 14.92 5.95
N LYS A 3 -7.07 14.83 6.00
CA LYS A 3 -6.32 14.11 7.06
C LYS A 3 -5.69 15.17 7.96
N ASP A 4 -6.12 15.24 9.22
CA ASP A 4 -5.72 16.25 10.19
C ASP A 4 -5.02 15.62 11.40
N PHE A 5 -3.76 15.98 11.62
CA PHE A 5 -2.93 15.51 12.74
C PHE A 5 -2.82 16.54 13.88
N ARG A 6 -3.50 17.69 13.80
CA ARG A 6 -3.39 18.77 14.79
C ARG A 6 -3.98 18.40 16.14
N ALA A 7 -5.03 17.53 16.15
CA ALA A 7 -5.70 17.09 17.36
C ALA A 7 -4.89 16.13 18.24
N ASN A 8 -3.78 15.58 17.71
CA ASN A 8 -2.93 14.66 18.45
C ASN A 8 -2.06 15.37 19.49
N GLY A 9 -1.62 14.63 20.52
CA GLY A 9 -0.73 15.17 21.56
C GLY A 9 0.53 15.84 21.00
N PHE A 10 1.07 16.81 21.71
CA PHE A 10 2.14 17.72 21.24
C PHE A 10 3.35 16.99 20.64
N LEU A 11 3.88 15.94 21.29
CA LEU A 11 5.03 15.19 20.80
C LEU A 11 4.68 14.40 19.53
N PHE A 12 3.54 13.70 19.52
CA PHE A 12 3.08 12.95 18.36
C PHE A 12 2.86 13.90 17.17
N ARG A 13 2.16 15.01 17.38
CA ARG A 13 1.86 16.00 16.36
C ARG A 13 3.12 16.56 15.72
N ASN A 14 4.10 16.98 16.51
CA ASN A 14 5.26 17.71 16.00
C ASN A 14 6.37 16.81 15.44
N LEU A 15 6.49 15.57 15.89
CA LEU A 15 7.49 14.61 15.38
C LEU A 15 6.85 13.66 14.37
N ILE A 16 5.91 12.84 14.82
CA ILE A 16 5.35 11.75 14.00
C ILE A 16 4.38 12.32 12.96
N GLY A 17 3.45 13.19 13.36
CA GLY A 17 2.43 13.76 12.47
C GLY A 17 3.05 14.52 11.30
N ARG A 18 4.02 15.41 11.56
CA ARG A 18 4.75 16.14 10.50
C ARG A 18 5.53 15.20 9.57
N PHE A 19 6.16 14.18 10.12
CA PHE A 19 6.88 13.19 9.33
C PHE A 19 5.95 12.40 8.42
N LEU A 20 4.81 11.94 8.93
CA LEU A 20 3.80 11.21 8.14
C LEU A 20 3.23 12.08 7.03
N VAL A 21 2.84 13.33 7.34
CA VAL A 21 2.35 14.29 6.34
C VAL A 21 3.39 14.55 5.27
N TRP A 22 4.65 14.79 5.65
CA TRP A 22 5.74 15.00 4.69
C TRP A 22 5.97 13.79 3.79
N ARG A 23 5.93 12.56 4.34
CA ARG A 23 6.08 11.34 3.54
C ARG A 23 4.92 11.18 2.54
N GLU A 24 3.71 11.36 3.01
CA GLU A 24 2.51 11.18 2.20
C GLU A 24 2.42 12.29 1.12
N GLU A 25 2.73 13.54 1.46
CA GLU A 25 2.86 14.63 0.49
C GLU A 25 3.85 14.30 -0.63
N LYS A 26 5.03 13.79 -0.28
CA LYS A 26 6.08 13.40 -1.22
C LYS A 26 5.61 12.29 -2.17
N ALA A 27 4.81 11.34 -1.66
CA ALA A 27 4.19 10.30 -2.46
C ALA A 27 3.17 10.89 -3.44
N TYR A 28 2.22 11.70 -2.98
CA TYR A 28 1.22 12.33 -3.85
C TYR A 28 1.84 13.24 -4.90
N ARG A 29 2.89 13.99 -4.56
CA ARG A 29 3.63 14.81 -5.54
C ARG A 29 4.23 13.94 -6.66
N ARG A 30 4.73 12.75 -6.33
CA ARG A 30 5.29 11.80 -7.30
C ARG A 30 4.19 11.18 -8.18
N LEU A 31 2.99 11.01 -7.62
CA LEU A 31 1.83 10.42 -8.29
C LEU A 31 0.99 11.43 -9.07
N LYS A 32 1.32 12.71 -9.03
CA LYS A 32 0.55 13.78 -9.68
C LYS A 32 0.15 13.41 -11.10
N GLY A 33 -1.16 13.50 -11.40
CA GLY A 33 -1.74 13.16 -12.70
C GLY A 33 -1.85 11.66 -13.00
N LEU A 34 -1.59 10.77 -12.04
CA LEU A 34 -1.89 9.35 -12.19
C LEU A 34 -3.35 9.11 -11.81
N LYS A 35 -4.16 8.67 -12.77
CA LYS A 35 -5.53 8.22 -12.52
C LYS A 35 -5.52 7.02 -11.58
N GLY A 36 -6.50 6.93 -10.68
CA GLY A 36 -6.56 5.89 -9.65
C GLY A 36 -5.80 6.23 -8.36
N THR A 37 -5.37 7.49 -8.21
CA THR A 37 -4.80 8.04 -6.98
C THR A 37 -5.40 9.41 -6.69
N PRO A 38 -5.72 9.75 -5.42
CA PRO A 38 -6.27 11.06 -5.08
C PRO A 38 -5.31 12.19 -5.44
N THR A 39 -5.87 13.29 -5.92
CA THR A 39 -5.10 14.53 -6.11
C THR A 39 -4.82 15.17 -4.76
N LEU A 40 -3.57 15.54 -4.50
CA LEU A 40 -3.22 16.39 -3.37
C LEU A 40 -3.47 17.85 -3.77
N TYR A 41 -4.42 18.50 -3.09
CA TYR A 41 -4.71 19.90 -3.31
C TYR A 41 -3.73 20.81 -2.56
N ARG A 42 -3.55 20.55 -1.26
CA ARG A 42 -2.61 21.34 -0.44
C ARG A 42 -2.24 20.64 0.85
N VAL A 43 -1.14 21.09 1.44
CA VAL A 43 -0.72 20.79 2.81
C VAL A 43 -0.85 22.09 3.64
N VAL A 44 -1.43 22.00 4.84
CA VAL A 44 -1.59 23.14 5.75
C VAL A 44 -0.75 22.88 6.98
N ASP A 45 0.13 23.84 7.30
CA ASP A 45 1.02 23.86 8.47
C ASP A 45 1.90 22.61 8.65
N GLY A 46 2.06 21.80 7.59
CA GLY A 46 2.76 20.52 7.64
C GLY A 46 2.08 19.46 8.53
N LEU A 47 0.78 19.63 8.81
CA LEU A 47 0.00 18.76 9.69
C LEU A 47 -1.34 18.32 9.09
N VAL A 48 -1.79 18.96 8.01
CA VAL A 48 -3.07 18.65 7.37
C VAL A 48 -2.85 18.41 5.90
N LEU A 49 -3.36 17.30 5.40
CA LEU A 49 -3.43 16.99 3.96
C LEU A 49 -4.87 17.21 3.47
N VAL A 50 -5.02 18.04 2.45
CA VAL A 50 -6.28 18.22 1.73
C VAL A 50 -6.20 17.48 0.42
N LEU A 51 -6.98 16.41 0.33
CA LEU A 51 -6.96 15.45 -0.77
C LEU A 51 -8.30 15.41 -1.50
N GLU A 52 -8.26 15.01 -2.74
CA GLU A 52 -9.45 14.66 -3.49
C GLU A 52 -10.30 13.62 -2.76
N HIS A 53 -11.60 13.81 -2.76
CA HIS A 53 -12.54 12.77 -2.33
C HIS A 53 -12.94 11.94 -3.55
N ILE A 54 -12.60 10.66 -3.55
CA ILE A 54 -13.00 9.73 -4.59
C ILE A 54 -14.24 8.97 -4.09
N PRO A 55 -15.39 9.09 -4.78
CA PRO A 55 -16.59 8.34 -4.41
C PRO A 55 -16.40 6.85 -4.75
N GLY A 56 -16.83 5.99 -3.84
CA GLY A 56 -16.68 4.53 -4.00
C GLY A 56 -16.77 3.82 -2.66
N MET A 57 -16.49 2.53 -2.65
CA MET A 57 -16.43 1.70 -1.44
C MET A 57 -15.10 0.96 -1.35
N SER A 58 -14.69 0.57 -0.17
CA SER A 58 -13.47 -0.21 0.01
C SER A 58 -13.58 -1.55 -0.71
N LEU A 59 -12.43 -2.12 -1.11
CA LEU A 59 -12.41 -3.46 -1.70
C LEU A 59 -12.93 -4.52 -0.71
N GLU A 60 -12.80 -4.28 0.60
CA GLU A 60 -13.35 -5.14 1.63
C GLU A 60 -14.87 -5.15 1.56
N ASP A 61 -15.51 -3.96 1.63
CA ASP A 61 -16.96 -3.84 1.56
C ASP A 61 -17.55 -4.30 0.22
N ALA A 62 -16.84 -4.01 -0.89
CA ALA A 62 -17.26 -4.45 -2.22
C ALA A 62 -17.17 -5.98 -2.36
N GLY A 63 -16.15 -6.59 -1.78
CA GLY A 63 -15.96 -8.03 -1.76
C GLY A 63 -17.06 -8.74 -0.94
N ASP A 64 -17.38 -8.22 0.23
CA ASP A 64 -18.42 -8.78 1.09
C ASP A 64 -19.82 -8.68 0.45
N LYS A 65 -20.04 -7.66 -0.38
CA LYS A 65 -21.29 -7.47 -1.16
C LYS A 65 -21.30 -8.22 -2.49
N GLY A 66 -20.20 -8.85 -2.92
CA GLY A 66 -20.08 -9.49 -4.24
C GLY A 66 -20.14 -8.49 -5.40
N THR A 67 -19.76 -7.23 -5.19
CA THR A 67 -19.90 -6.13 -6.18
C THR A 67 -18.57 -5.72 -6.82
N VAL A 68 -17.53 -6.54 -6.72
CA VAL A 68 -16.24 -6.27 -7.38
C VAL A 68 -16.41 -6.48 -8.89
N PRO A 69 -16.18 -5.45 -9.73
CA PRO A 69 -16.39 -5.55 -11.17
C PRO A 69 -15.44 -6.57 -11.83
N GLU A 70 -15.89 -7.15 -12.94
CA GLU A 70 -15.04 -7.96 -13.81
C GLU A 70 -13.87 -7.11 -14.34
N GLY A 71 -12.68 -7.72 -14.45
CA GLY A 71 -11.46 -7.01 -14.88
C GLY A 71 -10.86 -6.05 -13.84
N PHE A 72 -11.50 -5.88 -12.67
CA PHE A 72 -11.01 -4.97 -11.62
C PHE A 72 -9.55 -5.26 -11.21
N PHE A 73 -9.18 -6.53 -11.07
CA PHE A 73 -7.82 -6.90 -10.63
C PHE A 73 -6.78 -6.72 -11.73
N ASP A 74 -7.17 -6.76 -13.01
CA ASP A 74 -6.27 -6.41 -14.11
C ASP A 74 -6.01 -4.90 -14.13
N ALA A 75 -7.05 -4.11 -13.96
CA ALA A 75 -6.94 -2.66 -13.83
C ALA A 75 -6.12 -2.27 -12.58
N LEU A 76 -6.31 -2.95 -11.45
CA LEU A 76 -5.54 -2.73 -10.22
C LEU A 76 -4.05 -3.08 -10.43
N LYS A 77 -3.75 -4.21 -11.11
CA LYS A 77 -2.38 -4.55 -11.45
C LYS A 77 -1.74 -3.50 -12.35
N MET A 78 -2.45 -3.01 -13.36
CA MET A 78 -1.97 -1.95 -14.25
C MET A 78 -1.68 -0.65 -13.47
N LEU A 79 -2.51 -0.30 -12.48
CA LEU A 79 -2.31 0.85 -11.62
C LEU A 79 -1.06 0.66 -10.74
N VAL A 80 -0.88 -0.53 -10.15
CA VAL A 80 0.33 -0.87 -9.37
C VAL A 80 1.58 -0.75 -10.25
N ASP A 81 1.58 -1.32 -11.44
CA ASP A 81 2.69 -1.20 -12.39
C ASP A 81 2.95 0.27 -12.77
N ALA A 82 1.91 1.10 -12.87
CA ALA A 82 2.03 2.50 -13.22
C ALA A 82 2.72 3.33 -12.12
N PHE A 83 2.39 3.13 -10.85
CA PHE A 83 3.09 3.83 -9.79
C PHE A 83 4.49 3.25 -9.52
N HIS A 84 4.71 1.95 -9.73
CA HIS A 84 6.05 1.35 -9.68
C HIS A 84 6.97 1.97 -10.75
N ARG A 85 6.49 2.16 -11.99
CA ARG A 85 7.25 2.88 -13.04
C ARG A 85 7.59 4.32 -12.68
N ARG A 86 6.82 4.94 -11.77
CA ARG A 86 7.14 6.28 -11.21
C ARG A 86 8.15 6.22 -10.06
N GLY A 87 8.70 5.05 -9.77
CA GLY A 87 9.67 4.85 -8.70
C GLY A 87 9.07 5.01 -7.31
N ILE A 88 7.83 4.57 -7.10
CA ILE A 88 7.16 4.57 -5.80
C ILE A 88 6.50 3.22 -5.53
N CYS A 89 6.58 2.78 -4.28
CA CYS A 89 5.96 1.56 -3.76
C CYS A 89 5.01 1.94 -2.62
N HIS A 90 3.84 1.33 -2.58
CA HIS A 90 2.82 1.66 -1.57
C HIS A 90 3.13 1.08 -0.19
N CYS A 91 3.64 -0.14 -0.15
CA CYS A 91 4.03 -0.89 1.05
C CYS A 91 2.90 -1.35 1.99
N ASP A 92 1.67 -0.86 1.83
CA ASP A 92 0.51 -1.24 2.66
C ASP A 92 -0.74 -1.62 1.85
N LEU A 93 -0.58 -2.13 0.64
CA LEU A 93 -1.69 -2.65 -0.19
C LEU A 93 -2.33 -3.92 0.38
N LYS A 94 -1.74 -4.52 1.41
CA LYS A 94 -2.33 -5.69 2.09
C LYS A 94 -3.63 -5.37 2.83
N ARG A 95 -3.89 -4.09 3.11
CA ARG A 95 -5.14 -3.59 3.69
C ARG A 95 -6.13 -3.32 2.57
N ALA A 96 -7.22 -4.08 2.52
CA ALA A 96 -8.28 -3.91 1.52
C ALA A 96 -8.94 -2.51 1.59
N ALA A 97 -8.93 -1.89 2.78
CA ALA A 97 -9.41 -0.52 2.98
C ALA A 97 -8.60 0.55 2.22
N ASN A 98 -7.34 0.25 1.83
CA ASN A 98 -6.51 1.16 1.04
C ASN A 98 -6.79 1.05 -0.47
N ILE A 99 -7.62 0.10 -0.89
CA ILE A 99 -8.04 -0.09 -2.27
C ILE A 99 -9.53 0.23 -2.34
N LEU A 100 -9.90 1.19 -3.19
CA LEU A 100 -11.26 1.62 -3.38
C LEU A 100 -11.77 1.14 -4.74
N VAL A 101 -12.96 0.57 -4.77
CA VAL A 101 -13.76 0.38 -5.98
C VAL A 101 -14.49 1.69 -6.22
N GLY A 102 -14.06 2.47 -7.20
CA GLY A 102 -14.66 3.75 -7.54
C GLY A 102 -16.09 3.59 -8.03
N ALA A 103 -16.86 4.68 -8.04
CA ALA A 103 -18.22 4.68 -8.57
C ALA A 103 -18.27 4.30 -10.07
N ASP A 104 -17.16 4.47 -10.78
CA ASP A 104 -16.96 4.03 -12.18
C ASP A 104 -16.48 2.58 -12.30
N GLY A 105 -16.41 1.84 -11.21
CA GLY A 105 -15.92 0.46 -11.13
C GLY A 105 -14.41 0.32 -11.22
N ARG A 106 -13.64 1.41 -11.31
CA ARG A 106 -12.18 1.38 -11.43
C ARG A 106 -11.49 1.36 -10.07
N PRO A 107 -10.30 0.74 -9.99
CA PRO A 107 -9.51 0.75 -8.77
C PRO A 107 -8.90 2.12 -8.49
N ASN A 108 -8.95 2.51 -7.23
CA ASN A 108 -8.22 3.66 -6.71
C ASN A 108 -7.44 3.23 -5.47
N VAL A 109 -6.22 3.76 -5.31
CA VAL A 109 -5.33 3.45 -4.18
C VAL A 109 -5.21 4.66 -3.28
N LEU A 110 -5.51 4.47 -2.01
CA LEU A 110 -5.56 5.49 -0.96
C LEU A 110 -4.46 5.26 0.07
N ASP A 111 -4.21 6.25 0.92
CA ASP A 111 -3.32 6.17 2.09
C ASP A 111 -1.85 5.82 1.77
N TRP A 112 -1.13 6.80 1.25
CA TRP A 112 0.28 6.69 0.87
C TRP A 112 1.27 6.97 2.02
N SER A 113 0.82 6.94 3.27
CA SER A 113 1.66 7.24 4.45
C SER A 113 2.84 6.27 4.63
N ALA A 114 2.66 4.99 4.23
CA ALA A 114 3.70 3.96 4.27
C ALA A 114 4.58 3.93 3.01
N ALA A 115 4.27 4.73 1.99
CA ALA A 115 4.95 4.67 0.70
C ALA A 115 6.44 4.98 0.78
N ILE A 116 7.23 4.31 -0.04
CA ILE A 116 8.67 4.55 -0.20
C ILE A 116 9.00 4.90 -1.65
N LEU A 117 10.02 5.73 -1.83
CA LEU A 117 10.50 6.13 -3.14
C LEU A 117 11.81 5.40 -3.46
N GLU A 118 11.96 4.96 -4.70
CA GLU A 118 13.16 4.29 -5.22
C GLU A 118 14.44 5.06 -4.90
N ARG A 119 14.43 6.39 -5.03
CA ARG A 119 15.58 7.26 -4.76
C ARG A 119 16.10 7.18 -3.32
N GLU A 120 15.25 6.76 -2.35
CA GLU A 120 15.62 6.59 -0.94
C GLU A 120 16.38 5.28 -0.72
N PHE A 121 16.34 4.36 -1.69
CA PHE A 121 16.89 3.01 -1.63
C PHE A 121 17.92 2.72 -2.73
N ARG A 122 18.58 3.76 -3.27
CA ARG A 122 19.50 3.62 -4.42
C ARG A 122 20.79 2.88 -4.11
N PHE A 123 21.18 2.78 -2.85
CA PHE A 123 22.45 2.18 -2.45
C PHE A 123 22.27 0.76 -1.90
N PHE A 124 23.23 -0.11 -2.19
CA PHE A 124 23.28 -1.46 -1.60
C PHE A 124 23.46 -1.36 -0.06
N PRO A 125 22.75 -2.18 0.74
CA PRO A 125 21.82 -3.25 0.39
C PRO A 125 20.35 -2.79 0.23
N LEU A 126 20.05 -1.51 0.35
CA LEU A 126 18.70 -0.94 0.36
C LEU A 126 17.92 -1.22 -0.94
N THR A 127 18.61 -1.31 -2.09
CA THR A 127 18.00 -1.66 -3.38
C THR A 127 17.28 -3.01 -3.34
N GLY A 128 17.83 -4.00 -2.62
CA GLY A 128 17.19 -5.29 -2.43
C GLY A 128 15.89 -5.18 -1.61
N ILE A 129 15.89 -4.30 -0.60
CA ILE A 129 14.71 -4.01 0.23
C ILE A 129 13.62 -3.36 -0.63
N TYR A 130 13.95 -2.37 -1.46
CA TYR A 130 12.99 -1.73 -2.35
C TYR A 130 12.36 -2.73 -3.33
N ARG A 131 13.18 -3.57 -3.98
CA ARG A 131 12.69 -4.64 -4.86
C ARG A 131 11.73 -5.59 -4.15
N ARG A 132 11.99 -5.88 -2.88
CA ARG A 132 11.10 -6.71 -2.07
C ARG A 132 9.74 -6.05 -1.88
N PHE A 133 9.68 -4.76 -1.60
CA PHE A 133 8.41 -4.04 -1.45
C PHE A 133 7.61 -3.96 -2.75
N LEU A 134 8.26 -3.83 -3.93
CA LEU A 134 7.58 -3.93 -5.22
C LEU A 134 6.85 -5.28 -5.38
N ILE A 135 7.54 -6.37 -5.01
CA ILE A 135 6.94 -7.71 -5.04
C ILE A 135 5.79 -7.81 -4.02
N ASP A 136 5.90 -7.15 -2.88
CA ASP A 136 4.88 -7.16 -1.84
C ASP A 136 3.59 -6.48 -2.27
N ASP A 137 3.66 -5.37 -3.00
CA ASP A 137 2.50 -4.72 -3.61
C ASP A 137 1.82 -5.62 -4.65
N LEU A 138 2.59 -6.25 -5.56
CA LEU A 138 2.04 -7.19 -6.55
C LEU A 138 1.41 -8.42 -5.89
N ASN A 139 2.00 -8.92 -4.81
CA ASN A 139 1.45 -10.04 -4.05
C ASN A 139 0.15 -9.67 -3.31
N ALA A 140 -0.04 -8.41 -2.93
CA ALA A 140 -1.30 -7.95 -2.38
C ALA A 140 -2.42 -8.03 -3.44
N VAL A 141 -2.15 -7.62 -4.68
CA VAL A 141 -3.09 -7.80 -5.81
C VAL A 141 -3.44 -9.27 -6.02
N THR A 142 -2.42 -10.14 -6.07
CA THR A 142 -2.62 -11.59 -6.24
C THR A 142 -3.44 -12.18 -5.10
N LYS A 143 -3.20 -11.76 -3.84
CA LYS A 143 -3.99 -12.18 -2.66
C LYS A 143 -5.48 -11.90 -2.83
N TYR A 144 -5.83 -10.69 -3.26
CA TYR A 144 -7.23 -10.31 -3.44
C TYR A 144 -7.85 -10.97 -4.66
N ARG A 145 -7.10 -11.12 -5.76
CA ARG A 145 -7.54 -11.85 -6.93
C ARG A 145 -7.86 -13.30 -6.59
N LEU A 146 -7.01 -13.98 -5.82
CA LEU A 146 -7.25 -15.36 -5.33
C LEU A 146 -8.51 -15.46 -4.47
N ARG A 147 -8.87 -14.40 -3.73
CA ARG A 147 -10.06 -14.39 -2.88
C ARG A 147 -11.37 -14.21 -3.67
N HIS A 148 -11.33 -13.41 -4.75
CA HIS A 148 -12.55 -12.94 -5.44
C HIS A 148 -12.73 -13.54 -6.85
N SER A 149 -11.64 -13.95 -7.50
CA SER A 149 -11.64 -14.45 -8.89
C SER A 149 -10.46 -15.42 -9.10
N PRO A 150 -10.39 -16.54 -8.34
CA PRO A 150 -9.23 -17.43 -8.32
C PRO A 150 -8.88 -18.01 -9.69
N GLU A 151 -9.89 -18.23 -10.53
CA GLU A 151 -9.77 -18.76 -11.89
C GLU A 151 -9.01 -17.84 -12.85
N THR A 152 -8.91 -16.54 -12.52
CA THR A 152 -8.22 -15.53 -13.35
C THR A 152 -6.75 -15.33 -12.98
N VAL A 153 -6.26 -16.05 -11.95
CA VAL A 153 -4.86 -15.90 -11.46
C VAL A 153 -3.90 -16.65 -12.38
N SER A 154 -2.90 -15.94 -12.92
CA SER A 154 -1.88 -16.58 -13.74
C SER A 154 -0.93 -17.47 -12.91
N VAL A 155 -0.37 -18.51 -13.55
CA VAL A 155 0.57 -19.45 -12.91
C VAL A 155 1.76 -18.69 -12.31
N GLU A 156 2.34 -17.73 -13.04
CA GLU A 156 3.49 -16.94 -12.59
C GLU A 156 3.16 -16.08 -11.38
N ALA A 157 1.94 -15.51 -11.31
CA ALA A 157 1.49 -14.73 -10.17
C ALA A 157 1.30 -15.63 -8.93
N LEU A 158 0.76 -16.82 -9.13
CA LEU A 158 0.58 -17.81 -8.08
C LEU A 158 1.92 -18.31 -7.53
N GLU A 159 2.86 -18.68 -8.40
CA GLU A 159 4.21 -19.12 -8.02
C GLU A 159 4.95 -18.04 -7.22
N ARG A 160 4.93 -16.79 -7.69
CA ARG A 160 5.51 -15.65 -6.97
C ARG A 160 4.88 -15.48 -5.58
N TYR A 161 3.56 -15.58 -5.48
CA TYR A 161 2.83 -15.46 -4.23
C TYR A 161 3.15 -16.59 -3.25
N LEU A 162 3.20 -17.84 -3.73
CA LEU A 162 3.53 -19.03 -2.92
C LEU A 162 5.00 -19.04 -2.49
N GLY A 163 5.92 -18.63 -3.35
CA GLY A 163 7.35 -18.49 -3.02
C GLY A 163 7.57 -17.51 -1.85
N ARG A 164 6.83 -16.39 -1.83
CA ARG A 164 6.78 -15.47 -0.72
C ARG A 164 6.25 -16.11 0.58
N SER A 165 5.19 -16.89 0.49
CA SER A 165 4.58 -17.54 1.67
C SER A 165 5.60 -18.39 2.43
N ARG A 166 6.52 -19.07 1.75
CA ARG A 166 7.60 -19.85 2.39
C ARG A 166 8.60 -18.96 3.13
N LEU A 167 9.03 -17.86 2.52
CA LEU A 167 9.95 -16.92 3.14
C LEU A 167 9.31 -16.18 4.33
N GLU A 168 8.04 -15.78 4.22
CA GLU A 168 7.32 -15.19 5.34
C GLU A 168 7.17 -16.15 6.52
N LYS A 169 6.89 -17.43 6.25
CA LYS A 169 6.84 -18.47 7.29
C LYS A 169 8.19 -18.61 7.99
N MET A 170 9.28 -18.58 7.23
CA MET A 170 10.66 -18.66 7.78
C MET A 170 10.99 -17.44 8.66
N ILE A 171 10.68 -16.22 8.18
CA ILE A 171 10.92 -14.98 8.95
C ILE A 171 10.04 -14.95 10.21
N ARG A 172 8.81 -15.39 10.13
CA ARG A 172 7.89 -15.48 11.27
C ARG A 172 8.40 -16.49 12.30
N ALA A 173 8.82 -17.68 11.85
CA ALA A 173 9.39 -18.69 12.71
C ALA A 173 10.67 -18.21 13.41
N LEU A 174 11.54 -17.46 12.70
CA LEU A 174 12.73 -16.87 13.28
C LEU A 174 12.41 -15.80 14.33
N ARG A 175 11.43 -14.92 14.04
CA ARG A 175 10.96 -13.90 14.98
C ARG A 175 10.37 -14.54 16.24
N ASP A 176 9.56 -15.58 16.07
CA ASP A 176 8.92 -16.26 17.20
C ASP A 176 9.95 -16.99 18.07
N ARG A 177 10.96 -17.62 17.46
CA ARG A 177 12.12 -18.19 18.19
C ARG A 177 12.93 -17.13 18.94
N LEU A 178 13.20 -15.98 18.31
CA LEU A 178 13.89 -14.88 18.98
C LEU A 178 13.08 -14.34 20.16
N ARG A 179 11.77 -14.24 20.03
CA ARG A 179 10.89 -13.82 21.11
C ARG A 179 10.89 -14.80 22.27
N GLU A 180 10.84 -16.11 21.99
CA GLU A 180 10.95 -17.17 23.03
C GLU A 180 12.30 -17.13 23.75
N LEU A 181 13.40 -16.93 23.02
CA LEU A 181 14.74 -16.79 23.60
C LEU A 181 14.83 -15.57 24.51
N LEU A 182 14.30 -14.42 24.08
CA LEU A 182 14.29 -13.19 24.88
C LEU A 182 13.41 -13.34 26.14
N GLN A 183 12.30 -14.07 26.07
CA GLN A 183 11.45 -14.34 27.24
C GLN A 183 12.05 -15.34 28.24
N ARG A 184 13.03 -16.16 27.81
CA ARG A 184 13.76 -17.07 28.71
C ARG A 184 14.93 -16.40 29.44
N VAL A 185 15.36 -15.24 28.96
CA VAL A 185 16.51 -14.48 29.50
C VAL A 185 16.05 -13.29 30.36
N ALA A 186 14.77 -12.92 30.26
CA ALA A 186 14.10 -11.89 31.07
C ALA A 186 13.40 -12.52 32.28
#